data_2fca9a88403540fc76ca38fdfc8ba966
#
_entry.id   2fca9a88403540fc76ca38fdfc8ba966
#
_cell.length_a   1.000
_cell.length_b   1.000
_cell.length_c   1.000
_cell.angle_alpha   90.00
_cell.angle_beta   90.00
_cell.angle_gamma   90.00
#
_symmetry.space_group_name_H-M   'P 1'
#
loop_
_entity.id
_entity.type
_entity.pdbx_description
1 polymer ?
#
loop_
_entity_poly.entity_id
_entity_poly.type
_entity_poly.pdbx_seq_one_letter_code
_entity_poly.pdbx_strand_id
1 'polypeptide(L)'
;MPTVTPVHRYARYVLDVSRLRVLDAFARLGSVTAAAKELHYTQPTVSHHLARLEAETGAQLVQRAGRGIRLTPAGQLLADRAAEIIGRIDAADAELTAHVGLAAGRVRLATFHSVIGSLVPRAVAALGERHPGLQIGLTDTQPPEALELLRSGKIDVAIIFRYDDTAPEPDDVRLHHLLDDPLYLLSNGDARSLASLRDATWIAGCDRCRSHLLSMCADEGFEPTIGYTSEDMVVIQGLVAAGLGVATSPGLALRAHHLEGIVASELPGAQQHIYAATYGEPPDPPATSALLDALAGAAASVSGGSPVRQTA
;
A
#
# COMPACT_ATOMS: atom_id res chain seq x y z
N MET A 1 -12.97 -38.13 -45.10
CA MET A 1 -13.68 -38.04 -43.81
C MET A 1 -12.83 -37.17 -42.89
N PRO A 2 -13.23 -35.97 -42.52
CA PRO A 2 -12.45 -35.15 -41.59
C PRO A 2 -12.81 -35.65 -40.16
N THR A 3 -11.79 -36.01 -39.41
CA THR A 3 -11.84 -36.33 -37.98
C THR A 3 -12.16 -35.10 -37.17
N VAL A 4 -13.36 -35.09 -36.59
CA VAL A 4 -13.80 -34.09 -35.63
C VAL A 4 -13.00 -34.30 -34.34
N THR A 5 -12.09 -33.37 -34.06
CA THR A 5 -11.37 -33.30 -32.78
C THR A 5 -12.37 -32.91 -31.68
N PRO A 6 -12.50 -33.64 -30.59
CA PRO A 6 -13.50 -33.35 -29.56
C PRO A 6 -13.12 -32.06 -28.80
N VAL A 7 -14.09 -31.17 -28.72
CA VAL A 7 -14.10 -29.87 -27.98
C VAL A 7 -14.22 -30.13 -26.47
N HIS A 8 -13.52 -31.12 -25.92
CA HIS A 8 -13.70 -31.57 -24.53
C HIS A 8 -12.59 -31.14 -23.55
N ARG A 9 -11.77 -30.12 -23.91
CA ARG A 9 -10.66 -29.71 -23.04
C ARG A 9 -10.97 -28.51 -22.12
N TYR A 10 -12.10 -27.82 -22.29
CA TYR A 10 -12.46 -26.64 -21.48
C TYR A 10 -13.36 -26.93 -20.28
N ALA A 11 -13.86 -28.15 -20.09
CA ALA A 11 -14.78 -28.49 -19.00
C ALA A 11 -14.09 -28.90 -17.68
N ARG A 12 -12.75 -28.79 -17.57
CA ARG A 12 -12.02 -29.44 -16.47
C ARG A 12 -11.62 -28.54 -15.30
N TYR A 13 -11.70 -27.22 -15.43
CA TYR A 13 -11.26 -26.32 -14.37
C TYR A 13 -12.13 -25.06 -14.33
N VAL A 14 -13.37 -25.19 -13.85
CA VAL A 14 -14.16 -24.02 -13.49
C VAL A 14 -13.97 -23.79 -11.99
N LEU A 15 -13.08 -22.86 -11.63
CA LEU A 15 -12.98 -22.42 -10.26
C LEU A 15 -14.25 -21.66 -9.88
N ASP A 16 -14.93 -22.13 -8.85
CA ASP A 16 -16.14 -21.51 -8.34
C ASP A 16 -15.81 -20.37 -7.39
N VAL A 17 -16.33 -19.17 -7.68
CA VAL A 17 -16.03 -17.94 -6.91
C VAL A 17 -16.44 -18.07 -5.45
N SER A 18 -17.53 -18.75 -5.14
CA SER A 18 -17.98 -18.97 -3.74
C SER A 18 -16.98 -19.81 -2.97
N ARG A 19 -16.36 -20.82 -3.63
CA ARG A 19 -15.32 -21.64 -3.01
C ARG A 19 -14.00 -20.89 -2.86
N LEU A 20 -13.65 -20.02 -3.82
CA LEU A 20 -12.50 -19.13 -3.70
C LEU A 20 -12.69 -18.17 -2.52
N ARG A 21 -13.89 -17.58 -2.32
CA ARG A 21 -14.20 -16.75 -1.14
C ARG A 21 -14.03 -17.51 0.18
N VAL A 22 -14.39 -18.81 0.21
CA VAL A 22 -14.19 -19.66 1.39
C VAL A 22 -12.69 -19.88 1.65
N LEU A 23 -11.90 -20.15 0.62
CA LEU A 23 -10.46 -20.33 0.75
C LEU A 23 -9.76 -19.07 1.20
N ASP A 24 -10.09 -17.90 0.63
CA ASP A 24 -9.57 -16.58 1.03
C ASP A 24 -9.89 -16.29 2.50
N ALA A 25 -11.16 -16.42 2.90
CA ALA A 25 -11.57 -16.20 4.29
C ALA A 25 -10.83 -17.13 5.27
N PHE A 26 -10.65 -18.41 4.89
CA PHE A 26 -9.88 -19.35 5.70
C PHE A 26 -8.40 -18.97 5.77
N ALA A 27 -7.79 -18.54 4.68
CA ALA A 27 -6.39 -18.08 4.64
C ALA A 27 -6.15 -16.91 5.60
N ARG A 28 -7.01 -15.88 5.55
CA ARG A 28 -6.91 -14.68 6.39
C ARG A 28 -7.15 -14.94 7.87
N LEU A 29 -8.13 -15.78 8.18
CA LEU A 29 -8.60 -15.99 9.56
C LEU A 29 -7.95 -17.17 10.27
N GLY A 30 -7.31 -18.09 9.54
CA GLY A 30 -6.65 -19.28 10.07
C GLY A 30 -7.59 -20.28 10.74
N SER A 31 -8.92 -20.11 10.62
CA SER A 31 -9.93 -20.91 11.34
C SER A 31 -11.19 -21.13 10.52
N VAL A 32 -11.60 -22.40 10.40
CA VAL A 32 -12.87 -22.77 9.74
C VAL A 32 -14.08 -22.12 10.43
N THR A 33 -14.04 -22.03 11.77
CA THR A 33 -15.11 -21.40 12.56
C THR A 33 -15.19 -19.91 12.28
N ALA A 34 -14.05 -19.23 12.21
CA ALA A 34 -14.01 -17.79 11.94
C ALA A 34 -14.45 -17.48 10.50
N ALA A 35 -13.98 -18.26 9.52
CA ALA A 35 -14.41 -18.16 8.13
C ALA A 35 -15.91 -18.42 7.96
N ALA A 36 -16.45 -19.40 8.66
CA ALA A 36 -17.88 -19.69 8.64
C ALA A 36 -18.71 -18.52 9.18
N LYS A 37 -18.26 -17.91 10.28
CA LYS A 37 -18.91 -16.74 10.87
C LYS A 37 -18.87 -15.52 9.92
N GLU A 38 -17.72 -15.24 9.31
CA GLU A 38 -17.56 -14.12 8.39
C GLU A 38 -18.47 -14.26 7.15
N LEU A 39 -18.51 -15.47 6.59
CA LEU A 39 -19.29 -15.75 5.37
C LEU A 39 -20.76 -16.10 5.63
N HIS A 40 -21.22 -16.03 6.88
CA HIS A 40 -22.56 -16.46 7.29
C HIS A 40 -22.89 -17.91 6.89
N TYR A 41 -21.89 -18.80 6.93
CA TYR A 41 -22.00 -20.22 6.68
C TYR A 41 -21.91 -21.03 7.98
N THR A 42 -22.21 -22.34 7.87
CA THR A 42 -21.88 -23.30 8.93
C THR A 42 -20.48 -23.87 8.73
N GLN A 43 -19.84 -24.37 9.80
CA GLN A 43 -18.52 -25.04 9.67
C GLN A 43 -18.54 -26.24 8.69
N PRO A 44 -19.55 -27.12 8.69
CA PRO A 44 -19.65 -28.17 7.68
C PRO A 44 -19.70 -27.64 6.26
N THR A 45 -20.39 -26.52 6.03
CA THR A 45 -20.46 -25.87 4.70
C THR A 45 -19.08 -25.39 4.24
N VAL A 46 -18.33 -24.72 5.10
CA VAL A 46 -16.94 -24.27 4.79
C VAL A 46 -16.05 -25.47 4.49
N SER A 47 -16.10 -26.51 5.33
CA SER A 47 -15.32 -27.74 5.11
C SER A 47 -15.70 -28.45 3.80
N HIS A 48 -16.99 -28.47 3.44
CA HIS A 48 -17.46 -29.01 2.17
C HIS A 48 -16.93 -28.20 0.97
N HIS A 49 -16.96 -26.87 1.03
CA HIS A 49 -16.42 -26.01 -0.02
C HIS A 49 -14.91 -26.23 -0.23
N LEU A 50 -14.12 -26.33 0.85
CA LEU A 50 -12.70 -26.62 0.76
C LEU A 50 -12.43 -27.98 0.13
N ALA A 51 -13.11 -29.04 0.60
CA ALA A 51 -12.97 -30.39 0.04
C ALA A 51 -13.38 -30.45 -1.45
N ARG A 52 -14.42 -29.70 -1.83
CA ARG A 52 -14.86 -29.62 -3.21
C ARG A 52 -13.85 -28.91 -4.10
N LEU A 53 -13.25 -27.85 -3.60
CA LEU A 53 -12.18 -27.11 -4.30
C LEU A 53 -10.93 -28.00 -4.50
N GLU A 54 -10.54 -28.78 -3.49
CA GLU A 54 -9.48 -29.80 -3.61
C GLU A 54 -9.79 -30.82 -4.70
N ALA A 55 -11.03 -31.33 -4.74
CA ALA A 55 -11.46 -32.29 -5.75
C ALA A 55 -11.45 -31.69 -7.17
N GLU A 56 -11.78 -30.41 -7.33
CA GLU A 56 -11.79 -29.71 -8.61
C GLU A 56 -10.39 -29.37 -9.11
N THR A 57 -9.51 -28.93 -8.21
CA THR A 57 -8.13 -28.58 -8.55
C THR A 57 -7.21 -29.81 -8.63
N GLY A 58 -7.60 -30.92 -8.03
CA GLY A 58 -6.75 -32.11 -7.90
C GLY A 58 -5.55 -31.90 -6.97
N ALA A 59 -5.53 -30.78 -6.22
CA ALA A 59 -4.46 -30.44 -5.29
C ALA A 59 -4.97 -30.50 -3.85
N GLN A 60 -4.13 -30.97 -2.93
CA GLN A 60 -4.40 -30.84 -1.51
C GLN A 60 -4.13 -29.40 -1.09
N LEU A 61 -5.18 -28.65 -0.70
CA LEU A 61 -5.10 -27.25 -0.31
C LEU A 61 -5.00 -27.07 1.20
N VAL A 62 -5.54 -28.03 1.97
CA VAL A 62 -5.50 -28.00 3.43
C VAL A 62 -4.92 -29.29 3.99
N GLN A 63 -4.26 -29.21 5.14
CA GLN A 63 -3.71 -30.35 5.86
C GLN A 63 -3.98 -30.24 7.35
N ARG A 64 -4.00 -31.37 8.05
CA ARG A 64 -4.16 -31.39 9.51
C ARG A 64 -2.98 -30.75 10.22
N ALA A 65 -3.27 -29.92 11.23
CA ALA A 65 -2.30 -29.28 12.10
C ALA A 65 -2.83 -29.31 13.53
N GLY A 66 -2.35 -30.27 14.33
CA GLY A 66 -2.86 -30.48 15.68
C GLY A 66 -4.36 -30.79 15.69
N ARG A 67 -5.15 -29.97 16.39
CA ARG A 67 -6.62 -30.09 16.45
C ARG A 67 -7.36 -29.38 15.33
N GLY A 68 -6.65 -28.69 14.43
CA GLY A 68 -7.21 -27.91 13.34
C GLY A 68 -6.66 -28.32 11.97
N ILE A 69 -6.85 -27.43 11.00
CA ILE A 69 -6.29 -27.52 9.66
C ILE A 69 -5.51 -26.24 9.34
N ARG A 70 -4.54 -26.34 8.44
CA ARG A 70 -3.79 -25.22 7.88
C ARG A 70 -3.68 -25.37 6.36
N LEU A 71 -3.35 -24.30 5.67
CA LEU A 71 -3.05 -24.35 4.24
C LEU A 71 -1.77 -25.15 3.97
N THR A 72 -1.75 -25.83 2.83
CA THR A 72 -0.54 -26.34 2.20
C THR A 72 0.11 -25.23 1.38
N PRO A 73 1.35 -25.38 0.85
CA PRO A 73 1.92 -24.43 -0.11
C PRO A 73 1.03 -24.21 -1.34
N ALA A 74 0.37 -25.28 -1.86
CA ALA A 74 -0.59 -25.15 -2.95
C ALA A 74 -1.86 -24.40 -2.53
N GLY A 75 -2.31 -24.63 -1.28
CA GLY A 75 -3.44 -23.89 -0.69
C GLY A 75 -3.15 -22.40 -0.54
N GLN A 76 -1.94 -22.04 -0.10
CA GLN A 76 -1.52 -20.64 0.01
C GLN A 76 -1.47 -19.97 -1.36
N LEU A 77 -0.80 -20.61 -2.33
CA LEU A 77 -0.75 -20.11 -3.72
C LEU A 77 -2.15 -19.82 -4.28
N LEU A 78 -3.08 -20.79 -4.11
CA LEU A 78 -4.44 -20.61 -4.63
C LEU A 78 -5.21 -19.54 -3.83
N ALA A 79 -4.98 -19.40 -2.52
CA ALA A 79 -5.62 -18.37 -1.70
C ALA A 79 -5.18 -16.96 -2.14
N ASP A 80 -3.89 -16.76 -2.42
CA ASP A 80 -3.35 -15.50 -2.92
C ASP A 80 -4.01 -15.13 -4.27
N ARG A 81 -4.12 -16.09 -5.20
CA ARG A 81 -4.82 -15.90 -6.47
C ARG A 81 -6.34 -15.72 -6.31
N ALA A 82 -6.95 -16.39 -5.33
CA ALA A 82 -8.36 -16.22 -5.03
C ALA A 82 -8.67 -14.78 -4.58
N ALA A 83 -7.83 -14.19 -3.73
CA ALA A 83 -7.96 -12.80 -3.32
C ALA A 83 -7.94 -11.82 -4.51
N GLU A 84 -7.02 -12.02 -5.46
CA GLU A 84 -6.93 -11.23 -6.70
C GLU A 84 -8.20 -11.36 -7.57
N ILE A 85 -8.65 -12.60 -7.81
CA ILE A 85 -9.84 -12.88 -8.65
C ILE A 85 -11.09 -12.28 -8.02
N ILE A 86 -11.29 -12.46 -6.71
CA ILE A 86 -12.43 -11.93 -5.97
C ILE A 86 -12.44 -10.39 -6.04
N GLY A 87 -11.29 -9.77 -5.81
CA GLY A 87 -11.16 -8.32 -5.89
C GLY A 87 -11.52 -7.76 -7.25
N ARG A 88 -11.12 -8.44 -8.35
CA ARG A 88 -11.50 -8.04 -9.72
C ARG A 88 -12.99 -8.19 -9.99
N ILE A 89 -13.63 -9.23 -9.46
CA ILE A 89 -15.08 -9.41 -9.58
C ILE A 89 -15.81 -8.30 -8.83
N ASP A 90 -15.37 -7.98 -7.60
CA ASP A 90 -15.97 -6.94 -6.78
C ASP A 90 -15.77 -5.54 -7.41
N ALA A 91 -14.61 -5.28 -8.04
CA ALA A 91 -14.34 -4.07 -8.80
C ALA A 91 -15.28 -3.95 -10.02
N ALA A 92 -15.43 -5.03 -10.80
CA ALA A 92 -16.31 -5.04 -11.96
C ALA A 92 -17.79 -4.80 -11.57
N ASP A 93 -18.24 -5.36 -10.44
CA ASP A 93 -19.60 -5.13 -9.90
C ASP A 93 -19.78 -3.65 -9.48
N ALA A 94 -18.76 -3.07 -8.84
CA ALA A 94 -18.77 -1.66 -8.48
C ALA A 94 -18.79 -0.74 -9.71
N GLU A 95 -18.03 -1.05 -10.77
CA GLU A 95 -18.03 -0.32 -12.03
C GLU A 95 -19.41 -0.37 -12.71
N LEU A 96 -20.00 -1.56 -12.78
CA LEU A 96 -21.34 -1.73 -13.36
C LEU A 96 -22.38 -0.94 -12.58
N THR A 97 -22.31 -0.97 -11.25
CA THR A 97 -23.19 -0.20 -10.36
C THR A 97 -23.05 1.30 -10.60
N ALA A 98 -21.83 1.81 -10.74
CA ALA A 98 -21.57 3.21 -11.07
C ALA A 98 -22.08 3.59 -12.48
N HIS A 99 -21.95 2.69 -13.46
CA HIS A 99 -22.39 2.92 -14.84
C HIS A 99 -23.92 2.97 -14.99
N VAL A 100 -24.65 2.21 -14.17
CA VAL A 100 -26.13 2.17 -14.18
C VAL A 100 -26.75 3.42 -13.53
N GLY A 101 -25.95 4.40 -13.11
CA GLY A 101 -26.43 5.72 -12.68
C GLY A 101 -26.89 5.80 -11.23
N LEU A 102 -26.49 4.87 -10.39
CA LEU A 102 -26.53 5.07 -8.95
C LEU A 102 -25.38 6.05 -8.59
N ALA A 103 -25.74 7.30 -8.41
CA ALA A 103 -24.87 8.49 -8.31
C ALA A 103 -23.92 8.54 -7.09
N ALA A 104 -23.61 7.43 -6.47
CA ALA A 104 -22.73 7.31 -5.33
C ALA A 104 -21.62 6.29 -5.62
N GLY A 105 -20.64 6.68 -6.44
CA GLY A 105 -19.42 5.90 -6.59
C GLY A 105 -18.63 5.86 -5.27
N ARG A 106 -17.80 4.84 -5.10
CA ARG A 106 -16.82 4.75 -4.03
C ARG A 106 -15.47 4.52 -4.64
N VAL A 107 -14.45 5.21 -4.13
CA VAL A 107 -13.04 4.97 -4.46
C VAL A 107 -12.25 4.76 -3.18
N ARG A 108 -11.38 3.76 -3.16
CA ARG A 108 -10.60 3.36 -1.98
C ARG A 108 -9.13 3.65 -2.23
N LEU A 109 -8.53 4.39 -1.32
CA LEU A 109 -7.13 4.82 -1.36
C LEU A 109 -6.37 4.20 -0.19
N ALA A 110 -5.19 3.64 -0.43
CA ALA A 110 -4.24 3.32 0.62
C ALA A 110 -2.96 4.14 0.45
N THR A 111 -2.42 4.65 1.53
CA THR A 111 -1.20 5.46 1.53
C THR A 111 -0.62 5.60 2.94
N PHE A 112 0.52 6.21 3.07
CA PHE A 112 1.32 6.35 4.28
C PHE A 112 1.25 7.77 4.88
N HIS A 113 1.63 7.91 6.14
CA HIS A 113 1.43 9.07 7.01
C HIS A 113 1.78 10.44 6.39
N SER A 114 2.95 10.59 5.75
CA SER A 114 3.38 11.91 5.24
C SER A 114 2.49 12.42 4.12
N VAL A 115 1.96 11.50 3.29
CA VAL A 115 1.01 11.83 2.20
C VAL A 115 -0.39 12.06 2.76
N ILE A 116 -0.81 11.26 3.77
CA ILE A 116 -2.10 11.46 4.45
C ILE A 116 -2.18 12.84 5.08
N GLY A 117 -1.11 13.30 5.74
CA GLY A 117 -1.09 14.60 6.40
C GLY A 117 -0.92 15.80 5.47
N SER A 118 -0.48 15.60 4.23
CA SER A 118 -0.11 16.70 3.32
C SER A 118 -0.93 16.76 2.04
N LEU A 119 -0.90 15.71 1.23
CA LEU A 119 -1.47 15.67 -0.12
C LEU A 119 -2.95 15.28 -0.11
N VAL A 120 -3.29 14.20 0.62
CA VAL A 120 -4.63 13.61 0.61
C VAL A 120 -5.72 14.60 1.00
N PRO A 121 -5.60 15.44 2.04
CA PRO A 121 -6.67 16.38 2.39
C PRO A 121 -7.02 17.35 1.27
N ARG A 122 -6.01 17.81 0.52
CA ARG A 122 -6.20 18.72 -0.62
C ARG A 122 -6.89 18.02 -1.80
N ALA A 123 -6.43 16.81 -2.12
CA ALA A 123 -7.01 16.00 -3.19
C ALA A 123 -8.48 15.65 -2.89
N VAL A 124 -8.76 15.21 -1.66
CA VAL A 124 -10.11 14.84 -1.21
C VAL A 124 -11.05 16.05 -1.19
N ALA A 125 -10.59 17.21 -0.73
CA ALA A 125 -11.39 18.43 -0.77
C ALA A 125 -11.76 18.82 -2.21
N ALA A 126 -10.75 18.87 -3.11
CA ALA A 126 -10.98 19.21 -4.52
C ALA A 126 -11.87 18.18 -5.24
N LEU A 127 -11.77 16.90 -4.87
CA LEU A 127 -12.60 15.84 -5.41
C LEU A 127 -14.04 15.97 -4.91
N GLY A 128 -14.25 16.27 -3.63
CA GLY A 128 -15.58 16.48 -3.04
C GLY A 128 -16.33 17.67 -3.64
N GLU A 129 -15.63 18.75 -4.01
CA GLU A 129 -16.25 19.90 -4.71
C GLU A 129 -16.76 19.53 -6.11
N ARG A 130 -16.02 18.70 -6.85
CA ARG A 130 -16.36 18.30 -8.22
C ARG A 130 -17.35 17.13 -8.27
N HIS A 131 -17.26 16.23 -7.29
CA HIS A 131 -18.01 14.97 -7.23
C HIS A 131 -18.64 14.77 -5.84
N PRO A 132 -19.63 15.56 -5.43
CA PRO A 132 -20.17 15.56 -4.06
C PRO A 132 -20.83 14.23 -3.64
N GLY A 133 -21.15 13.35 -4.61
CA GLY A 133 -21.68 12.01 -4.32
C GLY A 133 -20.62 10.91 -4.18
N LEU A 134 -19.35 11.21 -4.46
CA LEU A 134 -18.29 10.22 -4.43
C LEU A 134 -17.79 9.98 -2.99
N GLN A 135 -17.86 8.72 -2.53
CA GLN A 135 -17.34 8.32 -1.24
C GLN A 135 -15.86 7.91 -1.36
N ILE A 136 -15.03 8.40 -0.45
CA ILE A 136 -13.60 8.07 -0.41
C ILE A 136 -13.35 7.23 0.83
N GLY A 137 -12.82 6.01 0.63
CA GLY A 137 -12.26 5.18 1.69
C GLY A 137 -10.76 5.42 1.77
N LEU A 138 -10.23 5.67 2.97
CA LEU A 138 -8.79 5.86 3.20
C LEU A 138 -8.27 4.78 4.14
N THR A 139 -7.15 4.16 3.76
CA THR A 139 -6.41 3.21 4.59
C THR A 139 -4.99 3.71 4.76
N ASP A 140 -4.55 3.79 6.02
CA ASP A 140 -3.17 4.12 6.38
C ASP A 140 -2.34 2.83 6.41
N THR A 141 -1.34 2.74 5.53
CA THR A 141 -0.45 1.58 5.45
C THR A 141 0.81 1.87 4.63
N GLN A 142 1.82 1.02 4.77
CA GLN A 142 3.09 1.15 4.04
C GLN A 142 2.98 0.60 2.60
N PRO A 143 3.89 1.03 1.67
CA PRO A 143 3.84 0.65 0.27
C PRO A 143 3.72 -0.86 -0.02
N PRO A 144 4.43 -1.78 0.65
CA PRO A 144 4.28 -3.20 0.36
C PRO A 144 2.86 -3.71 0.59
N GLU A 145 2.25 -3.37 1.73
CA GLU A 145 0.88 -3.76 2.07
C GLU A 145 -0.14 -3.04 1.18
N ALA A 146 0.08 -1.75 0.85
CA ALA A 146 -0.77 -1.01 -0.07
C ALA A 146 -0.85 -1.71 -1.45
N LEU A 147 0.29 -2.19 -1.96
CA LEU A 147 0.34 -2.91 -3.23
C LEU A 147 -0.36 -4.28 -3.17
N GLU A 148 -0.29 -4.98 -2.03
CA GLU A 148 -1.05 -6.23 -1.82
C GLU A 148 -2.56 -5.96 -1.79
N LEU A 149 -2.99 -4.90 -1.10
CA LEU A 149 -4.39 -4.48 -1.07
C LEU A 149 -4.88 -4.07 -2.48
N LEU A 150 -4.03 -3.41 -3.26
CA LEU A 150 -4.32 -3.03 -4.64
C LEU A 150 -4.49 -4.26 -5.53
N ARG A 151 -3.55 -5.21 -5.52
CA ARG A 151 -3.62 -6.46 -6.30
C ARG A 151 -4.83 -7.30 -5.93
N SER A 152 -5.18 -7.34 -4.65
CA SER A 152 -6.37 -8.06 -4.17
C SER A 152 -7.69 -7.31 -4.38
N GLY A 153 -7.67 -6.15 -5.06
CA GLY A 153 -8.87 -5.36 -5.34
C GLY A 153 -9.58 -4.81 -4.09
N LYS A 154 -8.89 -4.79 -2.95
CA LYS A 154 -9.43 -4.20 -1.71
C LYS A 154 -9.36 -2.68 -1.71
N ILE A 155 -8.47 -2.11 -2.51
CA ILE A 155 -8.35 -0.68 -2.81
C ILE A 155 -8.26 -0.46 -4.32
N ASP A 156 -8.49 0.76 -4.76
CA ASP A 156 -8.51 1.15 -6.17
C ASP A 156 -7.26 1.94 -6.55
N VAL A 157 -6.67 2.65 -5.59
CA VAL A 157 -5.43 3.42 -5.75
C VAL A 157 -4.55 3.21 -4.53
N ALA A 158 -3.26 2.92 -4.76
CA ALA A 158 -2.23 2.98 -3.73
C ALA A 158 -1.32 4.18 -3.98
N ILE A 159 -0.96 4.95 -2.97
CA ILE A 159 0.18 5.88 -3.11
C ILE A 159 1.39 5.22 -2.46
N ILE A 160 2.46 5.15 -3.22
CA ILE A 160 3.72 4.56 -2.80
C ILE A 160 4.86 5.56 -2.97
N PHE A 161 5.97 5.30 -2.29
CA PHE A 161 7.21 6.02 -2.53
C PHE A 161 8.34 5.05 -2.89
N ARG A 162 9.29 5.55 -3.65
CA ARG A 162 10.51 4.84 -4.02
C ARG A 162 11.70 5.78 -3.86
N TYR A 163 12.86 5.18 -3.59
CA TYR A 163 14.17 5.81 -3.74
C TYR A 163 14.84 5.27 -5.01
N ASP A 164 15.92 5.88 -5.47
CA ASP A 164 16.66 5.41 -6.64
C ASP A 164 17.20 3.98 -6.49
N ASP A 165 17.52 3.57 -5.27
CA ASP A 165 17.96 2.23 -4.89
C ASP A 165 16.82 1.22 -4.64
N THR A 166 15.56 1.64 -4.75
CA THR A 166 14.40 0.77 -4.56
C THR A 166 14.20 -0.13 -5.79
N ALA A 167 14.06 -1.43 -5.57
CA ALA A 167 13.75 -2.38 -6.62
C ALA A 167 12.48 -1.98 -7.40
N PRO A 168 12.44 -2.20 -8.73
CA PRO A 168 11.23 -1.94 -9.54
C PRO A 168 10.02 -2.71 -9.02
N GLU A 169 8.85 -2.07 -9.09
CA GLU A 169 7.59 -2.78 -8.84
C GLU A 169 7.30 -3.76 -9.99
N PRO A 170 6.55 -4.84 -9.74
CA PRO A 170 6.12 -5.76 -10.78
C PRO A 170 5.32 -5.08 -11.90
N ASP A 171 5.40 -5.62 -13.12
CA ASP A 171 4.77 -5.08 -14.34
C ASP A 171 3.23 -5.04 -14.31
N ASP A 172 2.61 -5.70 -13.33
CA ASP A 172 1.15 -5.73 -13.15
C ASP A 172 0.57 -4.47 -12.50
N VAL A 173 1.45 -3.57 -12.01
CA VAL A 173 1.08 -2.31 -11.38
C VAL A 173 1.50 -1.14 -12.28
N ARG A 174 0.54 -0.27 -12.60
CA ARG A 174 0.80 0.97 -13.34
C ARG A 174 1.11 2.10 -12.39
N LEU A 175 2.24 2.77 -12.59
CA LEU A 175 2.71 3.86 -11.76
C LEU A 175 2.48 5.20 -12.45
N HIS A 176 1.82 6.13 -11.75
CA HIS A 176 1.60 7.51 -12.15
C HIS A 176 2.44 8.39 -11.24
N HIS A 177 3.53 8.99 -11.76
CA HIS A 177 4.38 9.89 -10.98
C HIS A 177 3.58 11.10 -10.50
N LEU A 178 3.65 11.41 -9.21
CA LEU A 178 2.98 12.56 -8.61
C LEU A 178 3.96 13.71 -8.37
N LEU A 179 5.04 13.45 -7.65
CA LEU A 179 6.07 14.43 -7.35
C LEU A 179 7.35 13.77 -6.82
N ASP A 180 8.44 14.53 -6.83
CA ASP A 180 9.67 14.24 -6.13
C ASP A 180 9.70 15.04 -4.81
N ASP A 181 9.92 14.34 -3.70
CA ASP A 181 9.86 14.88 -2.36
C ASP A 181 11.27 14.88 -1.74
N PRO A 182 11.91 16.03 -1.54
CA PRO A 182 13.26 16.12 -1.01
C PRO A 182 13.34 15.56 0.41
N LEU A 183 14.49 14.98 0.75
CA LEU A 183 14.79 14.53 2.11
C LEU A 183 15.50 15.61 2.92
N TYR A 184 15.20 15.63 4.19
CA TYR A 184 15.75 16.53 5.19
C TYR A 184 16.42 15.75 6.31
N LEU A 185 17.57 16.23 6.77
CA LEU A 185 18.19 15.80 7.99
C LEU A 185 17.54 16.56 9.17
N LEU A 186 17.05 15.82 10.16
CA LEU A 186 16.47 16.40 11.38
C LEU A 186 17.42 16.30 12.55
N SER A 187 17.67 17.40 13.24
CA SER A 187 18.47 17.48 14.45
C SER A 187 17.91 18.56 15.39
N ASN A 188 18.33 18.53 16.65
CA ASN A 188 18.08 19.62 17.60
C ASN A 188 19.23 20.65 17.65
N GLY A 189 20.16 20.58 16.72
CA GLY A 189 21.32 21.45 16.60
C GLY A 189 21.68 21.73 15.14
N ASP A 190 22.79 22.43 14.92
CA ASP A 190 23.18 22.94 13.61
C ASP A 190 23.89 21.89 12.73
N ALA A 191 23.28 20.71 12.57
CA ALA A 191 23.80 19.65 11.71
C ALA A 191 23.34 19.83 10.26
N ARG A 192 24.28 19.80 9.30
CA ARG A 192 24.02 20.08 7.87
C ARG A 192 24.43 18.95 6.93
N SER A 193 25.03 17.89 7.43
CA SER A 193 25.43 16.73 6.62
C SER A 193 25.37 15.42 7.42
N LEU A 194 25.19 14.32 6.74
CA LEU A 194 25.19 12.96 7.35
C LEU A 194 26.54 12.70 8.03
N ALA A 195 27.64 13.03 7.35
CA ALA A 195 28.99 12.81 7.86
C ALA A 195 29.26 13.53 9.20
N SER A 196 28.65 14.67 9.45
CA SER A 196 28.79 15.40 10.72
C SER A 196 28.11 14.71 11.90
N LEU A 197 27.26 13.73 11.65
CA LEU A 197 26.45 12.99 12.63
C LEU A 197 26.80 11.48 12.70
N ARG A 198 28.03 11.10 12.26
CA ARG A 198 28.46 9.69 12.25
C ARG A 198 28.42 9.02 13.63
N ASP A 199 28.70 9.79 14.69
CA ASP A 199 28.71 9.29 16.07
C ASP A 199 27.36 9.53 16.81
N ALA A 200 26.36 10.07 16.10
CA ALA A 200 25.06 10.32 16.69
C ALA A 200 24.22 9.03 16.79
N THR A 201 23.26 9.03 17.70
CA THR A 201 22.19 8.03 17.70
C THR A 201 21.17 8.38 16.62
N TRP A 202 20.85 7.40 15.78
CA TRP A 202 19.88 7.58 14.68
C TRP A 202 18.52 6.99 15.03
N ILE A 203 17.49 7.65 14.50
CA ILE A 203 16.09 7.20 14.58
C ILE A 203 15.71 6.75 13.18
N ALA A 204 15.44 5.46 13.00
CA ALA A 204 15.05 4.89 11.71
C ALA A 204 13.52 4.90 11.55
N GLY A 205 13.06 5.10 10.31
CA GLY A 205 11.67 4.95 9.90
C GLY A 205 11.30 3.50 9.56
N CYS A 206 10.39 3.34 8.59
CA CYS A 206 10.00 2.05 8.03
C CYS A 206 11.20 1.30 7.40
N ASP A 207 11.03 0.03 7.08
CA ASP A 207 12.12 -0.80 6.53
C ASP A 207 12.74 -0.19 5.25
N ARG A 208 11.92 0.34 4.33
CA ARG A 208 12.40 1.00 3.11
C ARG A 208 13.19 2.27 3.43
N CYS A 209 12.70 3.09 4.36
CA CYS A 209 13.37 4.30 4.83
C CYS A 209 14.69 3.96 5.55
N ARG A 210 14.68 2.92 6.37
CA ARG A 210 15.88 2.43 7.06
C ARG A 210 16.95 1.95 6.08
N SER A 211 16.56 1.15 5.09
CA SER A 211 17.50 0.65 4.08
C SER A 211 18.15 1.80 3.32
N HIS A 212 17.37 2.80 2.93
CA HIS A 212 17.89 3.99 2.26
C HIS A 212 18.82 4.83 3.16
N LEU A 213 18.48 5.01 4.44
CA LEU A 213 19.35 5.67 5.42
C LEU A 213 20.71 4.96 5.52
N LEU A 214 20.70 3.62 5.62
CA LEU A 214 21.93 2.83 5.69
C LEU A 214 22.77 2.99 4.42
N SER A 215 22.15 3.01 3.24
CA SER A 215 22.83 3.26 1.96
C SER A 215 23.49 4.64 1.94
N MET A 216 22.74 5.71 2.27
CA MET A 216 23.29 7.07 2.31
C MET A 216 24.44 7.22 3.29
N CYS A 217 24.36 6.59 4.47
CA CYS A 217 25.46 6.64 5.45
C CYS A 217 26.69 5.84 4.98
N ALA A 218 26.48 4.70 4.29
CA ALA A 218 27.56 3.92 3.71
C ALA A 218 28.31 4.71 2.61
N ASP A 219 27.61 5.47 1.78
CA ASP A 219 28.22 6.35 0.78
C ASP A 219 29.08 7.45 1.42
N GLU A 220 28.74 7.90 2.63
CA GLU A 220 29.52 8.82 3.46
C GLU A 220 30.60 8.12 4.30
N GLY A 221 30.77 6.79 4.14
CA GLY A 221 31.82 6.00 4.77
C GLY A 221 31.61 5.69 6.25
N PHE A 222 30.37 5.55 6.71
CA PHE A 222 30.08 5.12 8.08
C PHE A 222 28.79 4.27 8.17
N GLU A 223 28.67 3.51 9.25
CA GLU A 223 27.45 2.78 9.62
C GLU A 223 26.77 3.50 10.78
N PRO A 224 25.48 3.89 10.64
CA PRO A 224 24.77 4.64 11.68
C PRO A 224 24.38 3.74 12.85
N THR A 225 24.52 4.23 14.08
CA THR A 225 24.02 3.55 15.28
C THR A 225 22.52 3.82 15.42
N ILE A 226 21.66 2.84 15.09
CA ILE A 226 20.22 2.95 15.24
C ILE A 226 19.82 2.67 16.69
N GLY A 227 19.40 3.71 17.41
CA GLY A 227 18.92 3.61 18.79
C GLY A 227 17.41 3.48 18.92
N TYR A 228 16.67 4.01 17.96
CA TYR A 228 15.20 4.03 17.97
C TYR A 228 14.63 3.73 16.59
N THR A 229 13.43 3.17 16.56
CA THR A 229 12.68 2.91 15.32
C THR A 229 11.22 3.34 15.51
N SER A 230 10.70 4.15 14.59
CA SER A 230 9.30 4.54 14.56
C SER A 230 8.89 4.91 13.14
N GLU A 231 7.67 4.58 12.73
CA GLU A 231 7.07 5.04 11.47
C GLU A 231 6.27 6.33 11.65
N ASP A 232 5.96 6.69 12.89
CA ASP A 232 5.22 7.89 13.23
C ASP A 232 6.13 9.12 13.26
N MET A 233 5.90 10.04 12.31
CA MET A 233 6.69 11.25 12.16
C MET A 233 6.58 12.20 13.34
N VAL A 234 5.48 12.18 14.10
CA VAL A 234 5.33 12.99 15.32
C VAL A 234 6.24 12.43 16.43
N VAL A 235 6.30 11.10 16.55
CA VAL A 235 7.22 10.43 17.50
C VAL A 235 8.67 10.69 17.13
N ILE A 236 9.04 10.54 15.84
CA ILE A 236 10.40 10.80 15.36
C ILE A 236 10.81 12.24 15.69
N GLN A 237 9.98 13.22 15.34
CA GLN A 237 10.25 14.63 15.62
C GLN A 237 10.34 14.89 17.13
N GLY A 238 9.49 14.29 17.94
CA GLY A 238 9.56 14.40 19.41
C GLY A 238 10.87 13.89 19.99
N LEU A 239 11.37 12.74 19.51
CA LEU A 239 12.66 12.19 19.93
C LEU A 239 13.83 13.10 19.50
N VAL A 240 13.79 13.65 18.28
CA VAL A 240 14.81 14.58 17.79
C VAL A 240 14.80 15.87 18.63
N ALA A 241 13.64 16.47 18.87
CA ALA A 241 13.51 17.69 19.67
C ALA A 241 14.03 17.51 21.10
N ALA A 242 13.83 16.31 21.67
CA ALA A 242 14.35 15.92 22.98
C ALA A 242 15.87 15.65 22.99
N GLY A 243 16.56 15.70 21.86
CA GLY A 243 18.02 15.43 21.75
C GLY A 243 18.38 13.96 21.90
N LEU A 244 17.44 13.05 21.70
CA LEU A 244 17.65 11.61 21.84
C LEU A 244 18.23 10.96 20.59
N GLY A 245 18.24 11.69 19.46
CA GLY A 245 18.80 11.22 18.21
C GLY A 245 18.58 12.19 17.06
N VAL A 246 19.00 11.74 15.88
CA VAL A 246 18.83 12.44 14.60
C VAL A 246 18.09 11.53 13.64
N ALA A 247 17.44 12.10 12.61
CA ALA A 247 16.66 11.34 11.65
C ALA A 247 16.73 11.94 10.24
N THR A 248 16.33 11.16 9.24
CA THR A 248 15.92 11.71 7.93
C THR A 248 14.41 11.78 7.84
N SER A 249 13.90 12.78 7.15
CA SER A 249 12.46 13.01 6.98
C SER A 249 12.15 13.49 5.57
N PRO A 250 11.10 12.98 4.93
CA PRO A 250 10.60 13.57 3.69
C PRO A 250 9.98 14.95 3.92
N GLY A 251 10.07 15.81 2.91
CA GLY A 251 9.50 17.16 2.96
C GLY A 251 8.00 17.19 3.17
N LEU A 252 7.26 16.21 2.62
CA LEU A 252 5.81 16.07 2.84
C LEU A 252 5.45 15.87 4.31
N ALA A 253 6.29 15.14 5.07
CA ALA A 253 6.09 14.96 6.51
C ALA A 253 6.25 16.29 7.26
N LEU A 254 7.25 17.09 6.90
CA LEU A 254 7.48 18.41 7.50
C LEU A 254 6.39 19.41 7.14
N ARG A 255 5.76 19.28 5.96
CA ARG A 255 4.59 20.07 5.57
C ARG A 255 3.35 19.70 6.38
N ALA A 256 3.19 18.40 6.71
CA ALA A 256 2.08 17.91 7.51
C ALA A 256 2.21 18.33 8.97
N HIS A 257 3.42 18.21 9.51
CA HIS A 257 3.73 18.54 10.90
C HIS A 257 5.19 18.95 11.03
N HIS A 258 5.45 20.08 11.69
CA HIS A 258 6.78 20.53 12.06
C HIS A 258 6.79 20.96 13.52
N LEU A 259 7.58 20.24 14.33
CA LEU A 259 7.71 20.52 15.76
C LEU A 259 8.77 21.63 15.99
N GLU A 260 8.48 22.59 16.87
CA GLU A 260 9.46 23.59 17.32
C GLU A 260 10.67 22.93 18.00
N GLY A 261 11.85 23.53 17.82
CA GLY A 261 13.10 22.99 18.39
C GLY A 261 13.81 21.97 17.51
N ILE A 262 13.30 21.72 16.30
CA ILE A 262 13.97 20.88 15.30
C ILE A 262 14.53 21.78 14.19
N VAL A 263 15.78 21.52 13.84
CA VAL A 263 16.40 22.03 12.61
C VAL A 263 16.25 20.98 11.52
N ALA A 264 15.66 21.38 10.39
CA ALA A 264 15.53 20.56 9.20
C ALA A 264 16.45 21.11 8.11
N SER A 265 17.49 20.36 7.77
CA SER A 265 18.46 20.71 6.73
C SER A 265 18.25 19.83 5.51
N GLU A 266 17.97 20.39 4.34
CA GLU A 266 17.80 19.66 3.11
C GLU A 266 19.08 18.87 2.77
N LEU A 267 18.92 17.61 2.36
CA LEU A 267 19.99 16.74 1.90
C LEU A 267 20.07 16.86 0.37
N PRO A 268 21.09 17.55 -0.18
CA PRO A 268 21.17 17.79 -1.61
C PRO A 268 21.19 16.50 -2.42
N GLY A 269 20.30 16.38 -3.40
CA GLY A 269 20.20 15.22 -4.28
C GLY A 269 19.52 14.00 -3.65
N ALA A 270 19.16 14.03 -2.36
CA ALA A 270 18.39 12.95 -1.73
C ALA A 270 16.89 13.27 -1.81
N GLN A 271 16.13 12.38 -2.40
CA GLN A 271 14.69 12.53 -2.56
C GLN A 271 13.97 11.17 -2.60
N GLN A 272 12.68 11.19 -2.33
CA GLN A 272 11.81 10.08 -2.62
C GLN A 272 10.85 10.43 -3.76
N HIS A 273 10.60 9.47 -4.65
CA HIS A 273 9.67 9.62 -5.76
C HIS A 273 8.31 9.09 -5.35
N ILE A 274 7.29 9.94 -5.40
CA ILE A 274 5.92 9.60 -5.01
C ILE A 274 5.12 9.23 -6.25
N TYR A 275 4.48 8.07 -6.21
CA TYR A 275 3.63 7.56 -7.27
C TYR A 275 2.25 7.22 -6.75
N ALA A 276 1.20 7.49 -7.55
CA ALA A 276 -0.04 6.76 -7.45
C ALA A 276 0.05 5.49 -8.28
N ALA A 277 -0.42 4.40 -7.74
CA ALA A 277 -0.40 3.08 -8.37
C ALA A 277 -1.82 2.58 -8.59
N THR A 278 -2.08 2.06 -9.78
CA THR A 278 -3.33 1.35 -10.14
C THR A 278 -3.00 -0.03 -10.67
N TYR A 279 -3.98 -0.94 -10.66
CA TYR A 279 -3.80 -2.32 -11.06
C TYR A 279 -4.59 -2.65 -12.33
N GLY A 280 -3.96 -3.43 -13.22
CA GLY A 280 -4.59 -3.92 -14.46
C GLY A 280 -4.49 -2.95 -15.63
N GLU A 281 -5.20 -3.26 -16.72
CA GLU A 281 -5.16 -2.53 -17.98
C GLU A 281 -6.10 -1.32 -17.99
N PRO A 282 -5.72 -0.20 -18.67
CA PRO A 282 -6.61 0.93 -18.85
C PRO A 282 -7.81 0.57 -19.76
N PRO A 283 -8.94 1.32 -19.67
CA PRO A 283 -9.14 2.53 -18.89
C PRO A 283 -9.43 2.26 -17.41
N ASP A 284 -9.01 3.17 -16.55
CA ASP A 284 -9.40 3.12 -15.13
C ASP A 284 -10.88 3.47 -14.95
N PRO A 285 -11.54 2.93 -13.91
CA PRO A 285 -12.90 3.34 -13.54
C PRO A 285 -12.99 4.86 -13.35
N PRO A 286 -14.14 5.49 -13.69
CA PRO A 286 -14.30 6.95 -13.61
C PRO A 286 -13.95 7.54 -12.24
N ALA A 287 -14.32 6.86 -11.14
CA ALA A 287 -14.00 7.29 -9.78
C ALA A 287 -12.50 7.25 -9.49
N THR A 288 -11.81 6.21 -9.98
CA THR A 288 -10.35 6.05 -9.90
C THR A 288 -9.64 7.15 -10.69
N SER A 289 -10.05 7.39 -11.95
CA SER A 289 -9.50 8.47 -12.77
C SER A 289 -9.69 9.84 -12.12
N ALA A 290 -10.88 10.13 -11.57
CA ALA A 290 -11.14 11.37 -10.87
C ALA A 290 -10.25 11.56 -9.62
N LEU A 291 -9.96 10.49 -8.88
CA LEU A 291 -9.03 10.52 -7.75
C LEU A 291 -7.60 10.77 -8.22
N LEU A 292 -7.15 10.10 -9.30
CA LEU A 292 -5.80 10.30 -9.87
C LEU A 292 -5.61 11.76 -10.30
N ASP A 293 -6.59 12.36 -10.98
CA ASP A 293 -6.54 13.77 -11.39
C ASP A 293 -6.48 14.71 -10.19
N ALA A 294 -7.25 14.42 -9.13
CA ALA A 294 -7.24 15.22 -7.90
C ALA A 294 -5.89 15.11 -7.17
N LEU A 295 -5.30 13.93 -7.13
CA LEU A 295 -3.96 13.70 -6.54
C LEU A 295 -2.87 14.43 -7.33
N ALA A 296 -2.90 14.36 -8.67
CA ALA A 296 -1.96 15.09 -9.53
C ALA A 296 -2.08 16.61 -9.35
N GLY A 297 -3.30 17.14 -9.27
CA GLY A 297 -3.55 18.56 -8.99
C GLY A 297 -3.05 18.99 -7.61
N ALA A 298 -3.24 18.18 -6.58
CA ALA A 298 -2.74 18.41 -5.24
C ALA A 298 -1.19 18.40 -5.21
N ALA A 299 -0.57 17.43 -5.89
CA ALA A 299 0.89 17.30 -6.01
C ALA A 299 1.50 18.55 -6.67
N ALA A 300 0.95 19.02 -7.79
CA ALA A 300 1.38 20.23 -8.47
C ALA A 300 1.33 21.46 -7.55
N SER A 301 0.33 21.55 -6.67
CA SER A 301 0.19 22.67 -5.71
C SER A 301 1.22 22.65 -4.59
N VAL A 302 1.82 21.49 -4.30
CA VAL A 302 2.79 21.29 -3.21
C VAL A 302 4.22 21.47 -3.69
N SER A 303 4.53 21.12 -4.95
CA SER A 303 5.88 21.13 -5.51
C SER A 303 6.55 22.52 -5.59
N GLY A 304 5.80 23.61 -5.41
CA GLY A 304 6.30 24.99 -5.57
C GLY A 304 6.75 25.72 -4.30
N GLY A 305 6.73 25.11 -3.12
CA GLY A 305 7.03 25.81 -1.86
C GLY A 305 7.99 25.08 -0.93
N SER A 306 8.86 25.79 -0.19
CA SER A 306 9.68 25.21 0.86
C SER A 306 8.80 24.56 1.95
N PRO A 307 9.11 23.36 2.44
CA PRO A 307 8.34 22.69 3.49
C PRO A 307 8.49 23.34 4.86
N VAL A 308 9.58 24.08 5.07
CA VAL A 308 9.90 24.73 6.35
C VAL A 308 9.76 26.26 6.15
N ARG A 309 8.88 26.90 6.94
CA ARG A 309 8.97 28.35 7.10
C ARG A 309 10.29 28.64 7.82
N GLN A 310 11.22 29.29 7.14
CA GLN A 310 12.39 29.87 7.80
C GLN A 310 11.86 30.88 8.81
N THR A 311 11.75 30.50 10.06
CA THR A 311 11.62 31.45 11.16
C THR A 311 12.98 32.14 11.30
N ALA A 312 13.02 33.42 10.95
CA ALA A 312 14.14 34.31 11.16
C ALA A 312 14.41 34.52 12.66
#